data_a533bda704789298407410af339cba5a
#
_entry.id   a533bda704789298407410af339cba5a
#
_cell.length_a   1.000
_cell.length_b   1.000
_cell.length_c   1.000
_cell.angle_alpha   90.00
_cell.angle_beta   90.00
_cell.angle_gamma   90.00
#
_symmetry.space_group_name_H-M   'P 1'
#
loop_
_entity.id
_entity.type
_entity.pdbx_description
1 polymer ?
#
loop_
_entity_poly.entity_id
_entity_poly.type
_entity_poly.pdbx_seq_one_letter_code
_entity_poly.pdbx_strand_id
1 'polypeptide(L)'
;MDSNNIKFNKNDRLLCLDIAKTTGIVVSDGLGKPLIYSKIRMDYTILAFAVFYGLLKQFNITHVFYEKVQFSRARIATECYAKLETCVSSSCLSQGINPIPVLTGDVKKALSGKGNANKKTMVAFANKKYNLKLNDSDHDIADALGILAFVEQTYLCKIMKES
;
A
#
# COMPACT_ATOMS: atom_id res chain seq x y z
N MET A 1 -3.84 -1.98 19.70
CA MET A 1 -5.06 -2.43 19.00
C MET A 1 -4.70 -3.71 18.29
N ASP A 2 -5.43 -4.77 18.59
CA ASP A 2 -5.20 -6.07 17.93
C ASP A 2 -5.54 -5.94 16.44
N SER A 3 -4.53 -6.07 15.60
CA SER A 3 -4.63 -6.07 14.14
C SER A 3 -5.55 -7.17 13.58
N ASN A 4 -6.05 -8.05 14.43
CA ASN A 4 -6.83 -9.23 14.06
C ASN A 4 -8.34 -8.99 13.88
N ASN A 5 -8.86 -7.79 14.17
CA ASN A 5 -10.30 -7.51 14.18
C ASN A 5 -10.75 -6.40 13.20
N ILE A 6 -9.98 -6.16 12.15
CA ILE A 6 -10.42 -5.21 11.11
C ILE A 6 -11.52 -5.87 10.29
N LYS A 7 -12.71 -5.27 10.29
CA LYS A 7 -13.84 -5.69 9.46
C LYS A 7 -13.98 -4.72 8.29
N PHE A 8 -14.01 -5.25 7.09
CA PHE A 8 -14.26 -4.49 5.87
C PHE A 8 -15.66 -4.73 5.36
N ASN A 9 -16.22 -3.76 4.66
CA ASN A 9 -17.44 -3.88 3.90
C ASN A 9 -17.20 -3.43 2.45
N LYS A 10 -18.11 -3.75 1.54
CA LYS A 10 -17.98 -3.44 0.11
C LYS A 10 -17.84 -1.94 -0.20
N ASN A 11 -18.33 -1.08 0.69
CA ASN A 11 -18.28 0.38 0.52
C ASN A 11 -16.97 0.98 1.02
N ASP A 12 -16.14 0.21 1.75
CA ASP A 12 -14.84 0.68 2.19
C ASP A 12 -13.94 0.98 1.00
N ARG A 13 -13.01 1.89 1.22
CA ARG A 13 -11.96 2.25 0.28
C ARG A 13 -10.61 2.05 0.95
N LEU A 14 -9.80 1.22 0.35
CA LEU A 14 -8.48 0.88 0.86
C LEU A 14 -7.43 1.65 0.06
N LEU A 15 -6.48 2.25 0.74
CA LEU A 15 -5.30 2.88 0.14
C LEU A 15 -4.07 2.07 0.53
N CYS A 16 -3.36 1.53 -0.46
CA CYS A 16 -2.10 0.81 -0.28
C CYS A 16 -0.95 1.65 -0.85
N LEU A 17 0.10 1.87 -0.03
CA LEU A 17 1.22 2.76 -0.33
C LEU A 17 2.56 2.04 -0.20
N ASP A 18 3.30 1.93 -1.29
CA ASP A 18 4.75 1.67 -1.26
C ASP A 18 5.48 3.00 -1.10
N ILE A 19 5.80 3.35 0.16
CA ILE A 19 6.33 4.68 0.52
C ILE A 19 7.81 4.79 0.16
N ALA A 20 8.10 5.57 -0.87
CA ALA A 20 9.46 5.89 -1.30
C ALA A 20 9.50 7.25 -1.99
N LYS A 21 10.68 7.69 -2.47
CA LYS A 21 10.80 8.90 -3.30
C LYS A 21 9.88 8.86 -4.52
N THR A 22 9.71 7.69 -5.12
CA THR A 22 8.61 7.40 -6.03
C THR A 22 7.67 6.47 -5.29
N THR A 23 6.53 6.99 -4.84
CA THR A 23 5.55 6.25 -4.06
C THR A 23 4.57 5.55 -4.98
N GLY A 24 4.46 4.23 -4.86
CA GLY A 24 3.41 3.44 -5.49
C GLY A 24 2.09 3.61 -4.74
N ILE A 25 0.99 3.75 -5.47
CA ILE A 25 -0.34 4.05 -4.93
C ILE A 25 -1.35 3.09 -5.54
N VAL A 26 -2.13 2.42 -4.71
CA VAL A 26 -3.28 1.63 -5.14
C VAL A 26 -4.47 2.01 -4.28
N VAL A 27 -5.57 2.38 -4.92
CA VAL A 27 -6.89 2.50 -4.29
C VAL A 27 -7.73 1.29 -4.70
N SER A 28 -8.31 0.60 -3.74
CA SER A 28 -9.22 -0.52 -4.01
C SER A 28 -10.56 -0.33 -3.30
N ASP A 29 -11.57 -1.11 -3.73
CA ASP A 29 -12.78 -1.27 -2.94
C ASP A 29 -12.54 -2.17 -1.71
N GLY A 30 -13.54 -2.29 -0.86
CA GLY A 30 -13.47 -3.11 0.36
C GLY A 30 -13.45 -4.63 0.09
N LEU A 31 -13.54 -5.05 -1.16
CA LEU A 31 -13.44 -6.44 -1.59
C LEU A 31 -12.08 -6.78 -2.21
N GLY A 32 -11.16 -5.80 -2.26
CA GLY A 32 -9.81 -5.98 -2.80
C GLY A 32 -9.68 -5.77 -4.31
N LYS A 33 -10.73 -5.28 -5.00
CA LYS A 33 -10.61 -4.96 -6.43
C LYS A 33 -9.90 -3.62 -6.62
N PRO A 34 -8.74 -3.58 -7.32
CA PRO A 34 -8.08 -2.32 -7.65
C PRO A 34 -8.98 -1.42 -8.50
N LEU A 35 -9.18 -0.18 -8.07
CA LEU A 35 -9.96 0.85 -8.77
C LEU A 35 -9.04 1.84 -9.49
N ILE A 36 -7.94 2.21 -8.80
CA ILE A 36 -6.94 3.16 -9.29
C ILE A 36 -5.57 2.64 -8.86
N TYR A 37 -4.61 2.73 -9.74
CA TYR A 37 -3.21 2.49 -9.45
C TYR A 37 -2.33 3.50 -10.18
N SER A 38 -1.31 4.01 -9.50
CA SER A 38 -0.42 5.05 -10.01
C SER A 38 0.89 5.06 -9.22
N LYS A 39 1.82 5.91 -9.66
CA LYS A 39 3.00 6.27 -8.89
C LYS A 39 3.21 7.77 -8.92
N ILE A 40 3.64 8.34 -7.79
CA ILE A 40 3.87 9.77 -7.64
C ILE A 40 5.28 9.98 -7.10
N ARG A 41 6.02 10.90 -7.72
CA ARG A 41 7.32 11.33 -7.20
C ARG A 41 7.15 12.33 -6.06
N MET A 42 7.72 12.02 -4.91
CA MET A 42 7.64 12.82 -3.68
C MET A 42 8.98 13.51 -3.42
N ASP A 43 9.16 14.71 -3.99
CA ASP A 43 10.42 15.44 -3.82
C ASP A 43 10.44 16.33 -2.56
N TYR A 44 9.28 16.72 -1.99
CA TYR A 44 9.17 17.64 -0.86
C TYR A 44 8.14 17.19 0.19
N THR A 45 8.53 17.27 1.46
CA THR A 45 7.73 16.78 2.60
C THR A 45 6.37 17.50 2.75
N ILE A 46 6.32 18.82 2.56
CA ILE A 46 5.07 19.59 2.69
C ILE A 46 4.07 19.20 1.61
N LEU A 47 4.54 19.03 0.38
CA LEU A 47 3.70 18.56 -0.72
C LEU A 47 3.23 17.12 -0.50
N ALA A 48 4.06 16.27 0.11
CA ALA A 48 3.69 14.90 0.42
C ALA A 48 2.49 14.84 1.37
N PHE A 49 2.46 15.65 2.44
CA PHE A 49 1.31 15.74 3.31
C PHE A 49 0.04 16.13 2.54
N ALA A 50 0.11 17.19 1.72
CA ALA A 50 -1.02 17.66 0.95
C ALA A 50 -1.53 16.60 -0.06
N VAL A 51 -0.60 15.88 -0.71
CA VAL A 51 -0.94 14.79 -1.63
C VAL A 51 -1.66 13.66 -0.89
N PHE A 52 -1.11 13.16 0.21
CA PHE A 52 -1.74 12.08 0.97
C PHE A 52 -3.10 12.51 1.54
N TYR A 53 -3.19 13.71 2.12
CA TYR A 53 -4.45 14.26 2.60
C TYR A 53 -5.50 14.37 1.48
N GLY A 54 -5.08 14.87 0.30
CA GLY A 54 -5.93 14.97 -0.88
C GLY A 54 -6.44 13.62 -1.36
N LEU A 55 -5.58 12.58 -1.41
CA LEU A 55 -5.97 11.22 -1.76
C LEU A 55 -7.02 10.66 -0.79
N LEU A 56 -6.81 10.84 0.53
CA LEU A 56 -7.76 10.37 1.54
C LEU A 56 -9.15 10.98 1.34
N LYS A 57 -9.22 12.28 1.05
CA LYS A 57 -10.47 12.99 0.82
C LYS A 57 -11.11 12.66 -0.53
N GLN A 58 -10.34 12.71 -1.61
CA GLN A 58 -10.84 12.53 -2.97
C GLN A 58 -11.46 11.15 -3.18
N PHE A 59 -10.88 10.11 -2.58
CA PHE A 59 -11.34 8.74 -2.76
C PHE A 59 -12.14 8.20 -1.57
N ASN A 60 -12.47 9.04 -0.57
CA ASN A 60 -13.18 8.65 0.65
C ASN A 60 -12.54 7.43 1.31
N ILE A 61 -11.21 7.47 1.48
CA ILE A 61 -10.43 6.35 2.02
C ILE A 61 -10.84 6.08 3.46
N THR A 62 -11.12 4.82 3.77
CA THR A 62 -11.49 4.36 5.11
C THR A 62 -10.35 3.63 5.82
N HIS A 63 -9.46 2.99 5.05
CA HIS A 63 -8.32 2.23 5.58
C HIS A 63 -7.07 2.48 4.77
N VAL A 64 -5.94 2.63 5.45
CA VAL A 64 -4.63 2.84 4.82
C VAL A 64 -3.66 1.76 5.26
N PHE A 65 -3.00 1.14 4.29
CA PHE A 65 -1.92 0.18 4.46
C PHE A 65 -0.66 0.70 3.77
N TYR A 66 0.47 0.57 4.42
CA TYR A 66 1.73 1.01 3.83
C TYR A 66 2.86 0.03 4.12
N GLU A 67 3.81 -0.08 3.18
CA GLU A 67 4.99 -0.91 3.40
C GLU A 67 5.90 -0.27 4.44
N LYS A 68 6.21 -1.02 5.51
CA LYS A 68 7.17 -0.62 6.53
C LYS A 68 8.54 -1.18 6.23
N VAL A 69 9.47 -0.29 5.89
CA VAL A 69 10.88 -0.63 5.69
C VAL A 69 11.52 -0.85 7.07
N GLN A 70 12.01 -2.07 7.32
CA GLN A 70 12.65 -2.38 8.60
C GLN A 70 14.07 -1.84 8.71
N PHE A 71 14.86 -1.88 7.63
CA PHE A 71 16.23 -1.38 7.60
C PHE A 71 16.63 -0.95 6.19
N SER A 72 17.18 0.25 6.06
CA SER A 72 17.92 0.67 4.87
C SER A 72 19.38 0.91 5.27
N ARG A 73 20.33 0.39 4.48
CA ARG A 73 21.75 0.65 4.68
C ARG A 73 22.14 2.08 4.26
N ALA A 74 21.29 2.77 3.50
CA ALA A 74 21.55 4.11 3.02
C ALA A 74 20.82 5.13 3.92
N ARG A 75 21.58 5.94 4.66
CA ARG A 75 21.07 6.97 5.58
C ARG A 75 20.06 7.90 4.91
N ILE A 76 20.36 8.41 3.72
CA ILE A 76 19.48 9.34 2.97
C ILE A 76 18.14 8.68 2.64
N ALA A 77 18.12 7.41 2.23
CA ALA A 77 16.89 6.70 1.95
C ALA A 77 16.03 6.51 3.21
N THR A 78 16.68 6.22 4.34
CA THR A 78 16.00 6.09 5.64
C THR A 78 15.40 7.41 6.10
N GLU A 79 16.12 8.53 5.96
CA GLU A 79 15.61 9.86 6.31
C GLU A 79 14.43 10.28 5.42
N CYS A 80 14.50 10.00 4.11
CA CYS A 80 13.41 10.27 3.18
C CYS A 80 12.17 9.46 3.54
N TYR A 81 12.33 8.15 3.79
CA TYR A 81 11.26 7.27 4.20
C TYR A 81 10.59 7.75 5.49
N ALA A 82 11.35 8.05 6.55
CA ALA A 82 10.81 8.50 7.83
C ALA A 82 9.97 9.79 7.71
N LYS A 83 10.43 10.73 6.86
CA LYS A 83 9.67 11.96 6.57
C LYS A 83 8.34 11.66 5.87
N LEU A 84 8.36 10.79 4.87
CA LEU A 84 7.16 10.42 4.13
C LEU A 84 6.20 9.59 4.99
N GLU A 85 6.71 8.66 5.79
CA GLU A 85 5.92 7.90 6.76
C GLU A 85 5.20 8.83 7.76
N THR A 86 5.91 9.88 8.25
CA THR A 86 5.30 10.91 9.11
C THR A 86 4.17 11.64 8.38
N CYS A 87 4.35 12.00 7.10
CA CYS A 87 3.30 12.65 6.32
C CYS A 87 2.08 11.76 6.13
N VAL A 88 2.26 10.47 5.83
CA VAL A 88 1.17 9.49 5.74
C VAL A 88 0.43 9.41 7.08
N SER A 89 1.17 9.19 8.16
CA SER A 89 0.59 9.02 9.50
C SER A 89 -0.19 10.27 9.94
N SER A 90 0.38 11.46 9.77
CA SER A 90 -0.26 12.73 10.13
C SER A 90 -1.51 12.98 9.28
N SER A 91 -1.47 12.71 7.97
CA SER A 91 -2.63 12.84 7.08
C SER A 91 -3.75 11.88 7.50
N CYS A 92 -3.43 10.63 7.80
CA CYS A 92 -4.39 9.63 8.25
C CYS A 92 -5.03 10.03 9.58
N LEU A 93 -4.22 10.38 10.58
CA LEU A 93 -4.71 10.76 11.91
C LEU A 93 -5.60 11.99 11.86
N SER A 94 -5.32 12.97 10.98
CA SER A 94 -6.18 14.15 10.78
C SER A 94 -7.56 13.81 10.23
N GLN A 95 -7.75 12.60 9.68
CA GLN A 95 -9.02 12.06 9.19
C GLN A 95 -9.61 10.96 10.11
N GLY A 96 -9.02 10.73 11.28
CA GLY A 96 -9.43 9.66 12.20
C GLY A 96 -9.07 8.25 11.69
N ILE A 97 -8.20 8.13 10.69
CA ILE A 97 -7.74 6.85 10.14
C ILE A 97 -6.45 6.45 10.84
N ASN A 98 -6.37 5.20 11.29
CA ASN A 98 -5.14 4.64 11.84
C ASN A 98 -4.40 3.84 10.74
N PRO A 99 -3.26 4.31 10.21
CA PRO A 99 -2.55 3.63 9.13
C PRO A 99 -1.87 2.36 9.64
N ILE A 100 -1.91 1.29 8.83
CA ILE A 100 -1.46 -0.04 9.20
C ILE A 100 -0.18 -0.37 8.45
N PRO A 101 0.94 -0.58 9.14
CA PRO A 101 2.19 -0.99 8.51
C PRO A 101 2.16 -2.47 8.11
N VAL A 102 2.73 -2.78 6.94
CA VAL A 102 2.92 -4.15 6.44
C VAL A 102 4.40 -4.38 6.17
N LEU A 103 4.93 -5.52 6.57
CA LEU A 103 6.35 -5.83 6.39
C LEU A 103 6.67 -6.20 4.94
N THR A 104 7.80 -5.73 4.40
CA THR A 104 8.27 -6.00 3.03
C THR A 104 8.26 -7.49 2.67
N GLY A 105 8.69 -8.35 3.59
CA GLY A 105 8.68 -9.80 3.37
C GLY A 105 7.28 -10.37 3.17
N ASP A 106 6.32 -9.88 3.92
CA ASP A 106 4.91 -10.32 3.86
C ASP A 106 4.25 -9.83 2.56
N VAL A 107 4.53 -8.57 2.14
CA VAL A 107 4.09 -8.01 0.86
C VAL A 107 4.53 -8.90 -0.31
N LYS A 108 5.83 -9.21 -0.38
CA LYS A 108 6.39 -10.04 -1.43
C LYS A 108 5.84 -11.46 -1.42
N LYS A 109 5.74 -12.07 -0.24
CA LYS A 109 5.18 -13.42 -0.07
C LYS A 109 3.72 -13.49 -0.48
N ALA A 110 2.92 -12.49 -0.13
CA ALA A 110 1.49 -12.45 -0.47
C ALA A 110 1.25 -12.37 -1.97
N LEU A 111 2.05 -11.58 -2.71
CA LEU A 111 1.86 -11.44 -4.15
C LEU A 111 2.51 -12.57 -4.95
N SER A 112 3.74 -12.96 -4.62
CA SER A 112 4.55 -13.87 -5.44
C SER A 112 4.76 -15.28 -4.86
N GLY A 113 4.31 -15.50 -3.62
CA GLY A 113 4.60 -16.74 -2.87
C GLY A 113 6.01 -16.78 -2.27
N LYS A 114 6.89 -15.81 -2.56
CA LYS A 114 8.29 -15.77 -2.11
C LYS A 114 8.63 -14.41 -1.49
N GLY A 115 9.08 -14.41 -0.23
CA GLY A 115 9.43 -13.18 0.50
C GLY A 115 10.65 -12.42 -0.04
N ASN A 116 11.44 -13.03 -0.93
CA ASN A 116 12.63 -12.43 -1.57
C ASN A 116 12.45 -12.18 -3.07
N ALA A 117 11.21 -12.08 -3.56
CA ALA A 117 10.92 -11.79 -4.96
C ALA A 117 11.61 -10.50 -5.43
N ASN A 118 12.18 -10.55 -6.65
CA ASN A 118 12.75 -9.37 -7.29
C ASN A 118 11.67 -8.51 -7.97
N LYS A 119 12.03 -7.30 -8.38
CA LYS A 119 11.11 -6.32 -8.99
C LYS A 119 10.37 -6.86 -10.22
N LYS A 120 11.07 -7.55 -11.14
CA LYS A 120 10.44 -8.13 -12.35
C LYS A 120 9.42 -9.21 -11.98
N THR A 121 9.74 -10.02 -11.00
CA THR A 121 8.82 -11.04 -10.46
C THR A 121 7.58 -10.40 -9.88
N MET A 122 7.71 -9.32 -9.09
CA MET A 122 6.57 -8.59 -8.52
C MET A 122 5.66 -8.04 -9.61
N VAL A 123 6.22 -7.39 -10.64
CA VAL A 123 5.45 -6.87 -11.80
C VAL A 123 4.70 -8.00 -12.52
N ALA A 124 5.37 -9.13 -12.80
CA ALA A 124 4.75 -10.26 -13.48
C ALA A 124 3.56 -10.85 -12.69
N PHE A 125 3.73 -11.02 -11.37
CA PHE A 125 2.66 -11.53 -10.51
C PHE A 125 1.51 -10.54 -10.32
N ALA A 126 1.80 -9.22 -10.22
CA ALA A 126 0.78 -8.18 -10.19
C ALA A 126 -0.06 -8.18 -11.46
N ASN A 127 0.58 -8.23 -12.63
CA ASN A 127 -0.10 -8.33 -13.92
C ASN A 127 -1.00 -9.56 -13.99
N LYS A 128 -0.50 -10.73 -13.59
CA LYS A 128 -1.26 -11.97 -13.59
C LYS A 128 -2.46 -11.95 -12.64
N LYS A 129 -2.23 -11.49 -11.39
CA LYS A 129 -3.26 -11.51 -10.34
C LYS A 129 -4.41 -10.54 -10.61
N TYR A 130 -4.06 -9.32 -11.03
CA TYR A 130 -5.04 -8.24 -11.20
C TYR A 130 -5.42 -7.97 -12.66
N ASN A 131 -4.96 -8.81 -13.60
CA ASN A 131 -5.17 -8.67 -15.05
C ASN A 131 -4.77 -7.29 -15.58
N LEU A 132 -3.54 -6.85 -15.24
CA LEU A 132 -2.99 -5.56 -15.60
C LEU A 132 -1.91 -5.67 -16.69
N LYS A 133 -1.43 -4.53 -17.18
CA LYS A 133 -0.36 -4.42 -18.18
C LYS A 133 0.74 -3.46 -17.70
N LEU A 134 1.24 -3.69 -16.48
CA LEU A 134 2.39 -2.96 -15.94
C LEU A 134 3.65 -3.35 -16.71
N ASN A 135 4.55 -2.39 -16.91
CA ASN A 135 5.88 -2.62 -17.46
C ASN A 135 6.95 -2.69 -16.35
N ASP A 136 8.19 -3.04 -16.69
CA ASP A 136 9.27 -3.21 -15.73
C ASP A 136 9.57 -1.95 -14.89
N SER A 137 9.23 -0.75 -15.37
CA SER A 137 9.41 0.51 -14.63
C SER A 137 8.31 0.78 -13.61
N ASP A 138 7.24 -0.02 -13.57
CA ASP A 138 6.08 0.16 -12.69
C ASP A 138 6.19 -0.72 -11.43
N HIS A 139 7.42 -1.02 -11.01
CA HIS A 139 7.68 -1.85 -9.83
C HIS A 139 7.13 -1.22 -8.54
N ASP A 140 7.11 0.11 -8.41
CA ASP A 140 6.52 0.78 -7.25
C ASP A 140 4.99 0.51 -7.16
N ILE A 141 4.31 0.48 -8.31
CA ILE A 141 2.89 0.09 -8.39
C ILE A 141 2.71 -1.39 -8.04
N ALA A 142 3.61 -2.25 -8.53
CA ALA A 142 3.56 -3.68 -8.25
C ALA A 142 3.78 -3.98 -6.76
N ASP A 143 4.64 -3.23 -6.07
CA ASP A 143 4.87 -3.34 -4.63
C ASP A 143 3.62 -2.85 -3.85
N ALA A 144 2.97 -1.76 -4.25
CA ALA A 144 1.69 -1.33 -3.67
C ALA A 144 0.55 -2.33 -3.91
N LEU A 145 0.50 -3.01 -5.07
CA LEU A 145 -0.42 -4.13 -5.33
C LEU A 145 -0.08 -5.36 -4.48
N GLY A 146 1.18 -5.54 -4.13
CA GLY A 146 1.61 -6.56 -3.18
C GLY A 146 1.04 -6.32 -1.78
N ILE A 147 0.96 -5.07 -1.33
CA ILE A 147 0.28 -4.70 -0.08
C ILE A 147 -1.20 -5.06 -0.16
N LEU A 148 -1.87 -4.75 -1.27
CA LEU A 148 -3.27 -5.14 -1.47
C LEU A 148 -3.44 -6.66 -1.42
N ALA A 149 -2.55 -7.43 -2.06
CA ALA A 149 -2.58 -8.90 -2.00
C ALA A 149 -2.43 -9.43 -0.57
N PHE A 150 -1.59 -8.79 0.25
CA PHE A 150 -1.46 -9.11 1.67
C PHE A 150 -2.77 -8.83 2.43
N VAL A 151 -3.41 -7.69 2.18
CA VAL A 151 -4.70 -7.32 2.81
C VAL A 151 -5.78 -8.32 2.45
N GLU A 152 -5.88 -8.72 1.17
CA GLU A 152 -6.82 -9.73 0.72
C GLU A 152 -6.65 -11.06 1.46
N GLN A 153 -5.41 -11.56 1.55
CA GLN A 153 -5.13 -12.84 2.21
C GLN A 153 -5.37 -12.80 3.71
N THR A 154 -5.01 -11.69 4.34
CA THR A 154 -5.00 -11.58 5.81
C THR A 154 -6.37 -11.23 6.38
N TYR A 155 -7.09 -10.35 5.70
CA TYR A 155 -8.31 -9.75 6.23
C TYR A 155 -9.56 -10.12 5.43
N LEU A 156 -9.51 -10.06 4.08
CA LEU A 156 -10.70 -10.23 3.26
C LEU A 156 -11.09 -11.71 3.08
N CYS A 157 -10.13 -12.62 3.02
CA CYS A 157 -10.42 -14.07 2.95
C CYS A 157 -11.18 -14.62 4.17
N LYS A 158 -11.12 -13.94 5.31
CA LYS A 158 -11.88 -14.33 6.51
C LYS A 158 -13.37 -14.00 6.36
N ILE A 159 -13.69 -12.88 5.74
CA ILE A 159 -15.07 -12.43 5.53
C ILE A 159 -15.81 -13.35 4.56
N MET A 160 -15.13 -13.84 3.52
CA MET A 160 -15.75 -14.75 2.51
C MET A 160 -15.99 -16.17 3.04
N LYS A 161 -15.47 -16.53 4.21
CA LYS A 161 -15.71 -17.84 4.86
C LYS A 161 -16.80 -17.80 5.93
N GLU A 162 -17.19 -16.60 6.36
CA GLU A 162 -18.20 -16.37 7.40
C GLU A 162 -19.56 -15.90 6.82
N SER A 163 -19.61 -15.68 5.50
CA SER A 163 -20.83 -15.34 4.73
C SER A 163 -21.29 -16.53 3.89
#